data_5189de137c276cbc2b15fb2fb162e042
#
_entry.id   5189de137c276cbc2b15fb2fb162e042
#
_cell.length_a   1.000
_cell.length_b   1.000
_cell.length_c   1.000
_cell.angle_alpha   90.00
_cell.angle_beta   90.00
_cell.angle_gamma   90.00
#
_symmetry.space_group_name_H-M   'P 1'
#
loop_
_entity.id
_entity.type
_entity.pdbx_description
1 polymer ?
#
loop_
_entity_poly.entity_id
_entity_poly.type
_entity_poly.pdbx_seq_one_letter_code
_entity_poly.pdbx_strand_id
1 'polypeptide(L)'
;MLRQQIFENTAHTVQEEMMVLCPSRDTWDRERFEFEQEYDRIFTGFGFAKEDKEKLLSDFSGGEQTKIAMVRLLLEKPDILLLDEPTNHLDMESVRWLENYLQNYSGAVVMVSHDRYFIDETAEIVYELTDKKLVRYVGNYTQFRQQKLKNLAIWKKQYEQQQAELERLNQLIERFKHKPKKAAFARSKKKLIERMEKL
;
A
#
# COMPACT_ATOMS: atom_id res chain seq x y z
N MET A 1 -25.14 -2.76 -9.36
CA MET A 1 -23.86 -2.39 -9.97
C MET A 1 -23.75 -0.88 -9.88
N LEU A 2 -23.08 -0.36 -8.84
CA LEU A 2 -22.88 1.08 -8.68
C LEU A 2 -21.84 1.51 -9.73
N ARG A 3 -22.25 2.24 -10.74
CA ARG A 3 -21.32 3.01 -11.59
C ARG A 3 -20.71 4.08 -10.69
N GLN A 4 -19.46 3.98 -10.33
CA GLN A 4 -18.70 5.12 -9.84
C GLN A 4 -18.61 6.11 -11.01
N GLN A 5 -19.40 7.16 -10.98
CA GLN A 5 -19.18 8.32 -11.84
C GLN A 5 -17.92 9.01 -11.31
N ILE A 6 -16.84 8.94 -12.08
CA ILE A 6 -15.54 9.54 -11.72
C ILE A 6 -15.64 11.07 -11.78
N PHE A 7 -16.44 11.58 -12.73
CA PHE A 7 -16.70 13.01 -12.90
C PHE A 7 -18.20 13.30 -12.78
N GLU A 8 -18.56 14.39 -12.12
CA GLU A 8 -19.97 14.82 -11.96
C GLU A 8 -20.57 15.30 -13.29
N ASN A 9 -19.77 15.95 -14.12
CA ASN A 9 -20.19 16.47 -15.42
C ASN A 9 -19.25 16.00 -16.54
N THR A 10 -19.68 15.05 -17.32
CA THR A 10 -18.90 14.52 -18.46
C THR A 10 -19.07 15.36 -19.76
N ALA A 11 -19.86 16.40 -19.71
CA ALA A 11 -20.04 17.35 -20.85
C ALA A 11 -18.96 18.45 -20.87
N HIS A 12 -18.12 18.55 -19.86
CA HIS A 12 -16.94 19.42 -19.86
C HIS A 12 -15.81 18.83 -20.69
N THR A 13 -14.98 19.70 -21.26
CA THR A 13 -13.69 19.29 -21.81
C THR A 13 -12.72 18.97 -20.67
N VAL A 14 -11.68 18.18 -20.95
CA VAL A 14 -10.62 17.90 -19.97
C VAL A 14 -9.97 19.21 -19.51
N GLN A 15 -9.76 20.14 -20.42
CA GLN A 15 -9.21 21.46 -20.12
C GLN A 15 -10.08 22.23 -19.11
N GLU A 16 -11.39 22.31 -19.35
CA GLU A 16 -12.31 22.98 -18.42
C GLU A 16 -12.28 22.38 -17.03
N GLU A 17 -12.26 21.05 -16.93
CA GLU A 17 -12.22 20.33 -15.66
C GLU A 17 -10.92 20.59 -14.87
N MET A 18 -9.79 20.64 -15.55
CA MET A 18 -8.49 20.88 -14.90
C MET A 18 -8.28 22.36 -14.55
N MET A 19 -8.77 23.27 -15.38
CA MET A 19 -8.61 24.72 -15.14
C MET A 19 -9.41 25.24 -13.95
N VAL A 20 -10.36 24.45 -13.42
CA VAL A 20 -11.02 24.77 -12.14
C VAL A 20 -10.01 24.81 -10.98
N LEU A 21 -8.94 24.01 -11.05
CA LEU A 21 -7.88 23.94 -10.05
C LEU A 21 -6.83 25.05 -10.19
N CYS A 22 -6.86 25.80 -11.28
CA CYS A 22 -5.87 26.82 -11.54
C CYS A 22 -5.97 27.96 -10.49
N PRO A 23 -4.86 28.33 -9.81
CA PRO A 23 -4.88 29.32 -8.74
C PRO A 23 -5.18 30.73 -9.24
N SER A 24 -4.90 31.02 -10.51
CA SER A 24 -5.14 32.34 -11.12
C SER A 24 -5.93 32.23 -12.39
N ARG A 25 -6.86 33.21 -12.58
CA ARG A 25 -7.62 33.39 -13.81
C ARG A 25 -6.95 34.35 -14.81
N ASP A 26 -5.93 35.08 -14.37
CA ASP A 26 -5.19 35.97 -15.26
C ASP A 26 -4.23 35.15 -16.14
N THR A 27 -4.32 35.31 -17.44
CA THR A 27 -3.51 34.62 -18.44
C THR A 27 -2.03 35.00 -18.40
N TRP A 28 -1.68 36.11 -17.80
CA TRP A 28 -0.31 36.61 -17.68
C TRP A 28 0.28 36.37 -16.31
N ASP A 29 -0.43 35.71 -15.43
CA ASP A 29 0.05 35.40 -14.10
C ASP A 29 1.07 34.24 -14.13
N ARG A 30 2.14 34.40 -13.37
CA ARG A 30 3.17 33.40 -13.22
C ARG A 30 2.64 32.08 -12.64
N GLU A 31 1.72 32.15 -11.66
CA GLU A 31 1.14 30.97 -11.02
C GLU A 31 0.31 30.14 -12.03
N ARG A 32 -0.40 30.80 -12.92
CA ARG A 32 -1.11 30.16 -14.02
C ARG A 32 -0.16 29.46 -14.98
N PHE A 33 0.92 30.13 -15.37
CA PHE A 33 1.89 29.53 -16.28
C PHE A 33 2.56 28.29 -15.66
N GLU A 34 2.95 28.36 -14.37
CA GLU A 34 3.52 27.22 -13.64
C GLU A 34 2.50 26.05 -13.55
N PHE A 35 1.22 26.35 -13.30
CA PHE A 35 0.14 25.35 -13.29
C PHE A 35 -0.05 24.69 -14.65
N GLU A 36 -0.11 25.47 -15.73
CA GLU A 36 -0.27 24.95 -17.09
C GLU A 36 0.92 24.08 -17.52
N GLN A 37 2.14 24.45 -17.16
CA GLN A 37 3.32 23.59 -17.39
C GLN A 37 3.23 22.27 -16.63
N GLU A 38 2.85 22.30 -15.36
CA GLU A 38 2.68 21.10 -14.55
C GLU A 38 1.55 20.23 -15.09
N TYR A 39 0.44 20.83 -15.51
CA TYR A 39 -0.65 20.14 -16.17
C TYR A 39 -0.18 19.44 -17.45
N ASP A 40 0.55 20.15 -18.32
CA ASP A 40 1.13 19.55 -19.53
C ASP A 40 2.00 18.35 -19.19
N ARG A 41 2.85 18.49 -18.19
CA ARG A 41 3.80 17.44 -17.75
C ARG A 41 3.09 16.21 -17.25
N ILE A 42 2.08 16.38 -16.37
CA ILE A 42 1.34 15.25 -15.80
C ILE A 42 0.47 14.59 -16.88
N PHE A 43 -0.24 15.37 -17.68
CA PHE A 43 -1.16 14.88 -18.69
C PHE A 43 -0.47 14.06 -19.78
N THR A 44 0.64 14.57 -20.30
CA THR A 44 1.46 13.83 -21.27
C THR A 44 2.16 12.62 -20.65
N GLY A 45 2.51 12.69 -19.36
CA GLY A 45 3.07 11.56 -18.61
C GLY A 45 2.12 10.37 -18.50
N PHE A 46 0.81 10.60 -18.51
CA PHE A 46 -0.21 9.55 -18.60
C PHE A 46 -0.54 9.10 -20.04
N GLY A 47 0.25 9.52 -21.02
CA GLY A 47 0.16 9.07 -22.40
C GLY A 47 -0.86 9.81 -23.25
N PHE A 48 -1.44 10.92 -22.77
CA PHE A 48 -2.35 11.75 -23.55
C PHE A 48 -1.59 12.74 -24.44
N ALA A 49 -2.13 13.01 -25.62
CA ALA A 49 -1.68 14.10 -26.48
C ALA A 49 -2.20 15.45 -25.96
N LYS A 50 -1.50 16.55 -26.24
CA LYS A 50 -1.95 17.88 -25.80
C LYS A 50 -3.31 18.27 -26.37
N GLU A 51 -3.61 17.80 -27.58
CA GLU A 51 -4.87 18.04 -28.28
C GLU A 51 -6.06 17.35 -27.60
N ASP A 52 -5.80 16.30 -26.81
CA ASP A 52 -6.85 15.59 -26.07
C ASP A 52 -7.49 16.45 -24.97
N LYS A 53 -6.85 17.54 -24.56
CA LYS A 53 -7.38 18.48 -23.57
C LYS A 53 -8.69 19.13 -23.99
N GLU A 54 -8.87 19.33 -25.30
CA GLU A 54 -10.07 19.95 -25.87
C GLU A 54 -11.22 18.95 -26.07
N LYS A 55 -10.99 17.66 -25.89
CA LYS A 55 -12.02 16.63 -25.99
C LYS A 55 -12.92 16.63 -24.76
N LEU A 56 -14.17 16.22 -24.94
CA LEU A 56 -15.12 16.03 -23.84
C LEU A 56 -14.73 14.83 -23.01
N LEU A 57 -14.95 14.89 -21.71
CA LEU A 57 -14.73 13.76 -20.80
C LEU A 57 -15.54 12.52 -21.21
N SER A 58 -16.71 12.71 -21.82
CA SER A 58 -17.55 11.64 -22.35
C SER A 58 -16.92 10.86 -23.51
N ASP A 59 -15.95 11.44 -24.23
CA ASP A 59 -15.31 10.84 -25.40
C ASP A 59 -14.23 9.84 -25.00
N PHE A 60 -13.85 9.81 -23.72
CA PHE A 60 -12.84 8.92 -23.18
C PHE A 60 -13.45 7.64 -22.64
N SER A 61 -12.75 6.53 -22.80
CA SER A 61 -13.08 5.26 -22.16
C SER A 61 -13.01 5.34 -20.63
N GLY A 62 -13.66 4.45 -19.92
CA GLY A 62 -13.63 4.42 -18.44
C GLY A 62 -12.21 4.34 -17.85
N GLY A 63 -11.31 3.62 -18.52
CA GLY A 63 -9.90 3.56 -18.13
C GLY A 63 -9.17 4.89 -18.33
N GLU A 64 -9.42 5.57 -19.44
CA GLU A 64 -8.85 6.90 -19.71
C GLU A 64 -9.44 7.96 -18.75
N GLN A 65 -10.73 7.90 -18.45
CA GLN A 65 -11.32 8.77 -17.43
C GLN A 65 -10.68 8.57 -16.06
N THR A 66 -10.31 7.32 -15.71
CA THR A 66 -9.56 7.04 -14.48
C THR A 66 -8.18 7.69 -14.52
N LYS A 67 -7.46 7.61 -15.65
CA LYS A 67 -6.18 8.31 -15.84
C LYS A 67 -6.34 9.83 -15.70
N ILE A 68 -7.39 10.41 -16.30
CA ILE A 68 -7.69 11.86 -16.22
C ILE A 68 -8.01 12.27 -14.77
N ALA A 69 -8.74 11.43 -14.01
CA ALA A 69 -8.98 11.67 -12.60
C ALA A 69 -7.70 11.63 -11.77
N MET A 70 -6.75 10.76 -12.13
CA MET A 70 -5.42 10.73 -11.51
C MET A 70 -4.64 12.01 -11.82
N VAL A 71 -4.67 12.49 -13.08
CA VAL A 71 -4.07 13.78 -13.44
C VAL A 71 -4.62 14.91 -12.56
N ARG A 72 -5.94 14.97 -12.39
CA ARG A 72 -6.59 15.96 -11.52
C ARG A 72 -6.09 15.87 -10.08
N LEU A 73 -6.08 14.66 -9.51
CA LEU A 73 -5.63 14.44 -8.14
C LEU A 73 -4.17 14.87 -7.93
N LEU A 74 -3.29 14.60 -8.89
CA LEU A 74 -1.89 15.01 -8.80
C LEU A 74 -1.70 16.52 -8.95
N LEU A 75 -2.55 17.19 -9.73
CA LEU A 75 -2.55 18.66 -9.87
C LEU A 75 -3.00 19.36 -8.58
N GLU A 76 -3.90 18.76 -7.81
CA GLU A 76 -4.34 19.29 -6.51
C GLU A 76 -3.21 19.34 -5.47
N LYS A 77 -2.15 18.53 -5.65
CA LYS A 77 -0.98 18.43 -4.76
C LYS A 77 -1.33 18.34 -3.26
N PRO A 78 -2.18 17.39 -2.84
CA PRO A 78 -2.58 17.27 -1.44
C PRO A 78 -1.37 16.93 -0.54
N ASP A 79 -1.40 17.34 0.72
CA ASP A 79 -0.37 16.99 1.71
C ASP A 79 -0.28 15.47 1.95
N ILE A 80 -1.40 14.76 1.79
CA ILE A 80 -1.51 13.30 1.91
C ILE A 80 -2.22 12.76 0.68
N LEU A 81 -1.51 11.98 -0.12
CA LEU A 81 -2.02 11.31 -1.31
C LEU A 81 -2.40 9.86 -0.98
N LEU A 82 -3.66 9.51 -1.17
CA LEU A 82 -4.18 8.14 -0.95
C LEU A 82 -4.47 7.48 -2.29
N LEU A 83 -3.77 6.38 -2.59
CA LEU A 83 -3.89 5.67 -3.87
C LEU A 83 -4.32 4.22 -3.61
N ASP A 84 -5.38 3.79 -4.29
CA ASP A 84 -5.85 2.41 -4.29
C ASP A 84 -5.67 1.82 -5.68
N GLU A 85 -4.77 0.83 -5.79
CA GLU A 85 -4.39 0.15 -7.05
C GLU A 85 -4.06 1.12 -8.20
N PRO A 86 -3.11 2.07 -8.00
CA PRO A 86 -2.90 3.17 -8.96
C PRO A 86 -2.35 2.72 -10.32
N THR A 87 -1.81 1.51 -10.42
CA THR A 87 -1.28 0.93 -11.67
C THR A 87 -2.36 0.32 -12.56
N ASN A 88 -3.58 0.14 -12.04
CA ASN A 88 -4.68 -0.39 -12.82
C ASN A 88 -5.01 0.54 -14.00
N HIS A 89 -5.20 -0.05 -15.17
CA HIS A 89 -5.49 0.67 -16.43
C HIS A 89 -4.36 1.57 -16.96
N LEU A 90 -3.16 1.52 -16.37
CA LEU A 90 -1.98 2.20 -16.88
C LEU A 90 -1.16 1.28 -17.80
N ASP A 91 -0.64 1.87 -18.88
CA ASP A 91 0.41 1.25 -19.68
C ASP A 91 1.78 1.37 -18.99
N MET A 92 2.77 0.63 -19.45
CA MET A 92 4.10 0.58 -18.83
C MET A 92 4.81 1.94 -18.78
N GLU A 93 4.56 2.82 -19.75
CA GLU A 93 5.16 4.16 -19.78
C GLU A 93 4.54 5.06 -18.71
N SER A 94 3.20 5.05 -18.61
CA SER A 94 2.46 5.76 -17.57
C SER A 94 2.82 5.28 -16.16
N VAL A 95 3.02 3.95 -15.96
CA VAL A 95 3.47 3.39 -14.67
C VAL A 95 4.84 3.95 -14.30
N ARG A 96 5.84 3.88 -15.20
CA ARG A 96 7.18 4.40 -14.95
C ARG A 96 7.19 5.90 -14.67
N TRP A 97 6.34 6.64 -15.40
CA TRP A 97 6.19 8.06 -15.16
C TRP A 97 5.63 8.33 -13.76
N LEU A 98 4.60 7.58 -13.34
CA LEU A 98 4.00 7.70 -12.01
C LEU A 98 4.99 7.32 -10.90
N GLU A 99 5.79 6.25 -11.07
CA GLU A 99 6.88 5.89 -10.15
C GLU A 99 7.81 7.07 -9.90
N ASN A 100 8.33 7.66 -10.98
CA ASN A 100 9.23 8.82 -10.89
C ASN A 100 8.56 10.04 -10.23
N TYR A 101 7.28 10.26 -10.51
CA TYR A 101 6.52 11.35 -9.92
C TYR A 101 6.37 11.16 -8.41
N LEU A 102 5.96 9.97 -7.96
CA LEU A 102 5.75 9.65 -6.55
C LEU A 102 7.04 9.65 -5.73
N GLN A 103 8.16 9.22 -6.30
CA GLN A 103 9.48 9.30 -5.65
C GLN A 103 9.91 10.74 -5.33
N ASN A 104 9.43 11.71 -6.11
CA ASN A 104 9.73 13.13 -5.92
C ASN A 104 8.55 13.91 -5.32
N TYR A 105 7.51 13.23 -4.85
CA TYR A 105 6.36 13.88 -4.26
C TYR A 105 6.70 14.49 -2.90
N SER A 106 6.34 15.75 -2.70
CA SER A 106 6.70 16.47 -1.47
C SER A 106 5.84 16.12 -0.25
N GLY A 107 4.62 15.61 -0.48
CA GLY A 107 3.69 15.19 0.55
C GLY A 107 3.86 13.71 0.94
N ALA A 108 3.03 13.25 1.87
CA ALA A 108 2.98 11.84 2.22
C ALA A 108 2.16 11.04 1.20
N VAL A 109 2.68 9.88 0.77
CA VAL A 109 1.96 8.97 -0.12
C VAL A 109 1.62 7.70 0.64
N VAL A 110 0.34 7.34 0.66
CA VAL A 110 -0.15 6.06 1.18
C VAL A 110 -0.82 5.31 0.04
N MET A 111 -0.35 4.11 -0.26
CA MET A 111 -0.89 3.33 -1.37
C MET A 111 -1.23 1.90 -0.97
N VAL A 112 -2.21 1.34 -1.65
CA VAL A 112 -2.48 -0.10 -1.69
C VAL A 112 -2.24 -0.56 -3.11
N SER A 113 -1.41 -1.59 -3.31
CA SER A 113 -1.16 -2.17 -4.64
C SER A 113 -0.83 -3.65 -4.55
N HIS A 114 -1.18 -4.39 -5.59
CA HIS A 114 -0.73 -5.78 -5.82
C HIS A 114 0.50 -5.86 -6.73
N ASP A 115 0.88 -4.75 -7.34
CA ASP A 115 2.09 -4.66 -8.17
C ASP A 115 3.33 -4.53 -7.28
N ARG A 116 4.04 -5.66 -7.16
CA ARG A 116 5.22 -5.77 -6.30
C ARG A 116 6.38 -4.91 -6.79
N TYR A 117 6.50 -4.76 -8.10
CA TYR A 117 7.57 -3.96 -8.69
C TYR A 117 7.32 -2.47 -8.39
N PHE A 118 6.11 -2.00 -8.60
CA PHE A 118 5.70 -0.65 -8.29
C PHE A 118 5.92 -0.30 -6.79
N ILE A 119 5.53 -1.21 -5.88
CA ILE A 119 5.77 -1.02 -4.45
C ILE A 119 7.28 -1.00 -4.14
N ASP A 120 8.07 -1.85 -4.81
CA ASP A 120 9.52 -1.94 -4.55
C ASP A 120 10.25 -0.66 -4.95
N GLU A 121 9.81 0.00 -6.03
CA GLU A 121 10.40 1.24 -6.53
C GLU A 121 9.93 2.49 -5.77
N THR A 122 8.72 2.47 -5.18
CA THR A 122 8.10 3.68 -4.62
C THR A 122 7.99 3.68 -3.09
N ALA A 123 7.96 2.52 -2.43
CA ALA A 123 7.70 2.46 -1.01
C ALA A 123 8.97 2.46 -0.16
N GLU A 124 9.00 3.32 0.87
CA GLU A 124 10.03 3.35 1.92
C GLU A 124 9.61 2.58 3.18
N ILE A 125 8.32 2.38 3.35
CA ILE A 125 7.73 1.68 4.50
C ILE A 125 6.59 0.82 3.98
N VAL A 126 6.57 -0.44 4.40
CA VAL A 126 5.48 -1.38 4.10
C VAL A 126 4.70 -1.69 5.38
N TYR A 127 3.40 -1.57 5.31
CA TYR A 127 2.49 -2.02 6.36
C TYR A 127 1.78 -3.30 5.92
N GLU A 128 1.95 -4.36 6.69
CA GLU A 128 1.22 -5.62 6.50
C GLU A 128 0.02 -5.69 7.45
N LEU A 129 -1.17 -5.87 6.89
CA LEU A 129 -2.36 -6.15 7.68
C LEU A 129 -2.54 -7.67 7.81
N THR A 130 -2.32 -8.19 9.02
CA THR A 130 -2.46 -9.61 9.32
C THR A 130 -3.13 -9.79 10.68
N ASP A 131 -4.08 -10.71 10.82
CA ASP A 131 -4.83 -11.01 12.06
C ASP A 131 -5.38 -9.74 12.75
N LYS A 132 -5.92 -8.80 11.99
CA LYS A 132 -6.43 -7.49 12.46
C LYS A 132 -5.37 -6.60 13.12
N LYS A 133 -4.10 -6.88 12.87
CA LYS A 133 -2.95 -6.09 13.34
C LYS A 133 -2.22 -5.50 12.14
N LEU A 134 -1.75 -4.28 12.30
CA LEU A 134 -0.94 -3.59 11.32
C LEU A 134 0.53 -3.69 11.76
N VAL A 135 1.34 -4.41 10.99
CA VAL A 135 2.76 -4.59 11.26
C VAL A 135 3.57 -3.72 10.30
N ARG A 136 4.44 -2.87 10.87
CA ARG A 136 5.28 -1.93 10.12
C ARG A 136 6.64 -2.56 9.81
N TYR A 137 7.05 -2.49 8.55
CA TYR A 137 8.37 -2.85 8.07
C TYR A 137 9.03 -1.64 7.40
N VAL A 138 10.26 -1.33 7.78
CA VAL A 138 11.05 -0.26 7.14
C VAL A 138 11.75 -0.84 5.93
N GLY A 139 11.67 -0.13 4.81
CA GLY A 139 12.23 -0.50 3.54
C GLY A 139 11.16 -0.81 2.48
N ASN A 140 11.63 -1.16 1.29
CA ASN A 140 10.80 -1.50 0.14
C ASN A 140 10.20 -2.92 0.24
N TYR A 141 9.47 -3.35 -0.78
CA TYR A 141 8.81 -4.65 -0.81
C TYR A 141 9.79 -5.83 -0.69
N THR A 142 10.93 -5.77 -1.35
CA THR A 142 11.97 -6.80 -1.29
C THR A 142 12.53 -6.94 0.13
N GLN A 143 12.82 -5.82 0.78
CA GLN A 143 13.32 -5.78 2.16
C GLN A 143 12.25 -6.28 3.15
N PHE A 144 11.00 -5.87 2.98
CA PHE A 144 9.86 -6.40 3.73
C PHE A 144 9.77 -7.92 3.65
N ARG A 145 9.83 -8.48 2.43
CA ARG A 145 9.79 -9.95 2.25
C ARG A 145 10.93 -10.66 2.97
N GLN A 146 12.14 -10.12 2.89
CA GLN A 146 13.29 -10.69 3.58
C GLN A 146 13.12 -10.66 5.11
N GLN A 147 12.66 -9.53 5.66
CA GLN A 147 12.39 -9.40 7.10
C GLN A 147 11.29 -10.38 7.54
N LYS A 148 10.19 -10.46 6.78
CA LYS A 148 9.09 -11.39 7.05
C LYS A 148 9.56 -12.85 7.06
N LEU A 149 10.35 -13.27 6.08
CA LEU A 149 10.88 -14.64 6.01
C LEU A 149 11.82 -14.95 7.20
N LYS A 150 12.68 -14.00 7.59
CA LYS A 150 13.53 -14.15 8.79
C LYS A 150 12.69 -14.30 10.06
N ASN A 151 11.68 -13.43 10.23
CA ASN A 151 10.80 -13.50 11.40
C ASN A 151 10.02 -14.82 11.45
N LEU A 152 9.53 -15.29 10.31
CA LEU A 152 8.84 -16.59 10.20
C LEU A 152 9.77 -17.77 10.56
N ALA A 153 11.03 -17.74 10.12
CA ALA A 153 12.00 -18.78 10.45
C ALA A 153 12.33 -18.79 11.95
N ILE A 154 12.47 -17.61 12.57
CA ILE A 154 12.68 -17.49 14.02
C ILE A 154 11.47 -18.03 14.78
N TRP A 155 10.27 -17.60 14.38
CA TRP A 155 9.02 -18.04 15.01
C TRP A 155 8.84 -19.56 14.89
N LYS A 156 9.10 -20.14 13.72
CA LYS A 156 9.03 -21.59 13.50
C LYS A 156 9.98 -22.34 14.41
N LYS A 157 11.22 -21.86 14.54
CA LYS A 157 12.22 -22.46 15.45
C LYS A 157 11.77 -22.39 16.91
N GLN A 158 11.23 -21.25 17.35
CA GLN A 158 10.71 -21.07 18.70
C GLN A 158 9.51 -21.99 18.97
N TYR A 159 8.60 -22.11 18.00
CA TYR A 159 7.47 -23.03 18.08
C TYR A 159 7.90 -24.49 18.20
N GLU A 160 8.85 -24.94 17.36
CA GLU A 160 9.40 -26.30 17.42
C GLU A 160 10.07 -26.58 18.77
N GLN A 161 10.83 -25.63 19.30
CA GLN A 161 11.45 -25.74 20.64
C GLN A 161 10.39 -25.82 21.74
N GLN A 162 9.35 -25.00 21.66
CA GLN A 162 8.25 -25.02 22.63
C GLN A 162 7.51 -26.35 22.58
N GLN A 163 7.21 -26.88 21.39
CA GLN A 163 6.55 -28.19 21.24
C GLN A 163 7.41 -29.32 21.81
N ALA A 164 8.71 -29.34 21.54
CA ALA A 164 9.63 -30.34 22.11
C ALA A 164 9.70 -30.28 23.64
N GLU A 165 9.72 -29.09 24.23
CA GLU A 165 9.72 -28.94 25.70
C GLU A 165 8.37 -29.33 26.32
N LEU A 166 7.25 -28.99 25.66
CA LEU A 166 5.92 -29.43 26.08
C LEU A 166 5.80 -30.96 26.07
N GLU A 167 6.28 -31.61 25.03
CA GLU A 167 6.29 -33.06 24.94
C GLU A 167 7.15 -33.70 26.04
N ARG A 168 8.38 -33.18 26.26
CA ARG A 168 9.27 -33.61 27.35
C ARG A 168 8.60 -33.45 28.71
N LEU A 169 7.97 -32.30 28.97
CA LEU A 169 7.28 -32.08 30.25
C LEU A 169 6.10 -33.03 30.45
N ASN A 170 5.32 -33.29 29.39
CA ASN A 170 4.22 -34.22 29.42
C ASN A 170 4.70 -35.67 29.72
N GLN A 171 5.77 -36.11 29.07
CA GLN A 171 6.39 -37.40 29.35
C GLN A 171 6.84 -37.52 30.81
N LEU A 172 7.46 -36.47 31.38
CA LEU A 172 7.84 -36.41 32.79
C LEU A 172 6.63 -36.50 33.73
N ILE A 173 5.55 -35.76 33.40
CA ILE A 173 4.31 -35.82 34.20
C ILE A 173 3.74 -37.23 34.18
N GLU A 174 3.60 -37.85 33.01
CA GLU A 174 3.09 -39.22 32.87
C GLU A 174 3.93 -40.23 33.67
N ARG A 175 5.26 -40.12 33.59
CA ARG A 175 6.18 -41.03 34.31
C ARG A 175 6.09 -40.95 35.84
N PHE A 176 5.73 -39.77 36.37
CA PHE A 176 5.75 -39.54 37.82
C PHE A 176 4.40 -39.33 38.46
N LYS A 177 3.29 -39.20 37.71
CA LYS A 177 1.95 -38.96 38.26
C LYS A 177 1.47 -40.04 39.24
N HIS A 178 1.90 -41.29 39.06
CA HIS A 178 1.49 -42.43 39.88
C HIS A 178 2.50 -42.77 41.04
N LYS A 179 3.57 -41.95 41.19
CA LYS A 179 4.57 -42.19 42.24
C LYS A 179 4.34 -41.23 43.42
N PRO A 180 3.89 -41.71 44.62
CA PRO A 180 3.47 -40.81 45.73
C PRO A 180 4.55 -39.79 46.10
N LYS A 181 5.82 -40.22 46.17
CA LYS A 181 6.98 -39.36 46.52
C LYS A 181 7.31 -38.30 45.46
N LYS A 182 6.79 -38.42 44.21
CA LYS A 182 7.05 -37.50 43.09
C LYS A 182 5.80 -36.83 42.55
N ALA A 183 4.64 -37.05 43.13
CA ALA A 183 3.36 -36.43 42.73
C ALA A 183 3.39 -34.89 42.84
N ALA A 184 4.08 -34.32 43.83
CA ALA A 184 4.26 -32.89 43.97
C ALA A 184 5.09 -32.30 42.81
N PHE A 185 6.15 -32.98 42.38
CA PHE A 185 6.96 -32.62 41.22
C PHE A 185 6.14 -32.62 39.95
N ALA A 186 5.35 -33.66 39.67
CA ALA A 186 4.47 -33.76 38.51
C ALA A 186 3.45 -32.62 38.49
N ARG A 187 2.84 -32.29 39.62
CA ARG A 187 1.92 -31.12 39.76
C ARG A 187 2.58 -29.79 39.47
N SER A 188 3.84 -29.60 39.95
CA SER A 188 4.62 -28.40 39.64
C SER A 188 4.88 -28.24 38.13
N LYS A 189 5.23 -29.33 37.43
CA LYS A 189 5.45 -29.32 35.98
C LYS A 189 4.17 -29.08 35.20
N LYS A 190 3.02 -29.60 35.64
CA LYS A 190 1.72 -29.30 35.05
C LYS A 190 1.39 -27.81 35.16
N LYS A 191 1.57 -27.19 36.33
CA LYS A 191 1.41 -25.75 36.51
C LYS A 191 2.35 -24.93 35.64
N LEU A 192 3.55 -25.40 35.34
CA LEU A 192 4.48 -24.74 34.43
C LEU A 192 3.91 -24.71 33.01
N ILE A 193 3.39 -25.84 32.49
CA ILE A 193 2.75 -25.93 31.17
C ILE A 193 1.54 -24.98 31.11
N GLU A 194 0.70 -24.93 32.15
CA GLU A 194 -0.48 -24.08 32.23
C GLU A 194 -0.14 -22.56 32.19
N ARG A 195 1.07 -22.18 32.61
CA ARG A 195 1.58 -20.81 32.59
C ARG A 195 2.38 -20.45 31.34
N MET A 196 2.75 -21.45 30.53
CA MET A 196 3.45 -21.20 29.28
C MET A 196 2.53 -20.47 28.31
N GLU A 197 2.98 -19.32 27.83
CA GLU A 197 2.32 -18.62 26.74
C GLU A 197 2.46 -19.47 25.47
N LYS A 198 1.34 -19.78 24.85
CA LYS A 198 1.33 -20.60 23.62
C LYS A 198 1.68 -19.71 22.44
N LEU A 199 2.69 -20.13 21.68
CA LEU A 199 3.09 -19.50 20.41
C LEU A 199 2.13 -19.85 19.28
#